data_8c866077b764fc6525e66b78c07a0586
#
_entry.id   8c866077b764fc6525e66b78c07a0586
#
_cell.length_a   1.000
_cell.length_b   1.000
_cell.length_c   1.000
_cell.angle_alpha   90.00
_cell.angle_beta   90.00
_cell.angle_gamma   90.00
#
_symmetry.space_group_name_H-M   'P 1'
#
loop_
_entity.id
_entity.type
_entity.pdbx_description
1 polymer ?
#
loop_
_entity_poly.entity_id
_entity_poly.type
_entity_poly.pdbx_seq_one_letter_code
_entity_poly.pdbx_strand_id
1 'polypeptide(L)'
;NSVFDDLLKENGIEVDENSEEPVVFEYTDLEVKEMIVSGRVRMLIKHPFFGTLATRLKLVEAEWCPTAAVDGKHFYYNSDFFRTMTPEEIDFIVGHEVFHCVYDHCGIGSRLMDFTDNERNAKLWNIAADYKVNQATVEAKIGTMPKQALYDRKYYKSYTEEIYRDLLTQQEDGKDFSDTDTLDEHMFGD
;
A
#
# COMPACT_ATOMS: atom_id res chain seq x y z
N ASN A 1 21.03 6.00 -25.36
CA ASN A 1 20.37 6.53 -26.58
C ASN A 1 19.89 5.36 -27.40
N SER A 2 18.62 5.05 -27.35
CA SER A 2 18.01 4.01 -28.15
C SER A 2 17.40 4.65 -29.41
N VAL A 3 17.32 3.88 -30.49
CA VAL A 3 16.62 4.26 -31.73
C VAL A 3 15.17 4.69 -31.46
N PHE A 4 14.61 4.26 -30.34
CA PHE A 4 13.29 4.61 -29.87
C PHE A 4 13.20 6.07 -29.37
N ASP A 5 14.25 6.57 -28.69
CA ASP A 5 14.29 7.96 -28.20
C ASP A 5 14.39 8.96 -29.37
N ASP A 6 15.08 8.58 -30.43
CA ASP A 6 15.19 9.38 -31.65
C ASP A 6 13.83 9.44 -32.40
N LEU A 7 13.08 8.34 -32.42
CA LEU A 7 11.73 8.26 -33.01
C LEU A 7 10.69 9.10 -32.26
N LEU A 8 10.78 9.17 -30.92
CA LEU A 8 9.89 10.00 -30.11
C LEU A 8 10.16 11.49 -30.33
N LYS A 9 11.43 11.88 -30.43
CA LYS A 9 11.84 13.27 -30.71
C LYS A 9 11.42 13.74 -32.12
N GLU A 10 11.50 12.86 -33.11
CA GLU A 10 11.02 13.16 -34.47
C GLU A 10 9.51 13.40 -34.56
N ASN A 11 8.75 12.82 -33.64
CA ASN A 11 7.29 13.00 -33.57
C ASN A 11 6.84 14.12 -32.60
N GLY A 12 7.78 14.92 -32.09
CA GLY A 12 7.47 16.06 -31.21
C GLY A 12 6.98 15.68 -29.81
N ILE A 13 7.24 14.44 -29.38
CA ILE A 13 6.97 13.96 -28.04
C ILE A 13 8.17 14.33 -27.18
N GLU A 14 8.01 15.29 -26.29
CA GLU A 14 9.03 15.59 -25.27
C GLU A 14 9.13 14.38 -24.33
N VAL A 15 10.26 13.67 -24.41
CA VAL A 15 10.63 12.65 -23.43
C VAL A 15 11.12 13.41 -22.20
N ASP A 16 10.40 13.30 -21.11
CA ASP A 16 10.89 13.76 -19.81
C ASP A 16 12.11 12.91 -19.44
N GLU A 17 13.30 13.47 -19.61
CA GLU A 17 14.58 12.80 -19.31
C GLU A 17 14.72 12.46 -17.80
N ASN A 18 13.77 12.87 -16.96
CA ASN A 18 13.69 12.54 -15.54
C ASN A 18 12.62 11.48 -15.21
N SER A 19 11.88 10.95 -16.17
CA SER A 19 11.05 9.77 -15.95
C SER A 19 11.96 8.54 -15.91
N GLU A 20 12.48 8.22 -14.72
CA GLU A 20 13.07 6.90 -14.48
C GLU A 20 11.95 5.88 -14.72
N GLU A 21 12.06 5.09 -15.79
CA GLU A 21 11.15 3.94 -15.96
C GLU A 21 11.22 3.11 -14.68
N PRO A 22 10.07 2.65 -14.16
CA PRO A 22 10.07 1.85 -12.95
C PRO A 22 10.94 0.62 -13.16
N VAL A 23 11.90 0.41 -12.27
CA VAL A 23 12.75 -0.78 -12.32
C VAL A 23 11.86 -1.99 -12.06
N VAL A 24 11.82 -2.93 -13.00
CA VAL A 24 11.14 -4.20 -12.85
C VAL A 24 12.18 -5.30 -12.63
N PHE A 25 12.09 -5.98 -11.50
CA PHE A 25 12.97 -7.10 -11.17
C PHE A 25 12.48 -8.40 -11.84
N GLU A 26 13.39 -9.26 -12.22
CA GLU A 26 13.08 -10.56 -12.85
C GLU A 26 12.74 -11.67 -11.83
N TYR A 27 11.99 -11.34 -10.77
CA TYR A 27 11.53 -12.34 -9.81
C TYR A 27 10.52 -13.29 -10.45
N THR A 28 10.66 -14.58 -10.21
CA THR A 28 9.62 -15.56 -10.50
C THR A 28 8.46 -15.45 -9.50
N ASP A 29 7.28 -15.98 -9.81
CA ASP A 29 6.15 -16.00 -8.88
C ASP A 29 6.50 -16.71 -7.57
N LEU A 30 7.30 -17.77 -7.65
CA LEU A 30 7.79 -18.47 -6.46
C LEU A 30 8.69 -17.58 -5.60
N GLU A 31 9.63 -16.85 -6.22
CA GLU A 31 10.53 -15.94 -5.49
C GLU A 31 9.75 -14.81 -4.83
N VAL A 32 8.74 -14.24 -5.49
CA VAL A 32 7.84 -13.25 -4.88
C VAL A 32 7.16 -13.83 -3.64
N LYS A 33 6.59 -15.02 -3.74
CA LYS A 33 5.96 -15.69 -2.61
C LYS A 33 6.94 -15.95 -1.47
N GLU A 34 8.14 -16.41 -1.77
CA GLU A 34 9.21 -16.65 -0.79
C GLU A 34 9.66 -15.35 -0.09
N MET A 35 9.73 -14.24 -0.81
CA MET A 35 10.03 -12.93 -0.22
C MET A 35 8.95 -12.48 0.76
N ILE A 36 7.67 -12.66 0.43
CA ILE A 36 6.54 -12.36 1.32
C ILE A 36 6.61 -13.24 2.58
N VAL A 37 6.82 -14.54 2.42
CA VAL A 37 6.97 -15.48 3.54
C VAL A 37 8.15 -15.08 4.43
N SER A 38 9.30 -14.76 3.82
CA SER A 38 10.50 -14.32 4.55
C SER A 38 10.26 -13.01 5.31
N GLY A 39 9.53 -12.07 4.72
CA GLY A 39 9.12 -10.83 5.37
C GLY A 39 8.26 -11.07 6.61
N ARG A 40 7.31 -12.01 6.55
CA ARG A 40 6.50 -12.42 7.69
C ARG A 40 7.35 -13.06 8.80
N VAL A 41 8.32 -13.88 8.44
CA VAL A 41 9.26 -14.50 9.41
C VAL A 41 10.12 -13.45 10.09
N ARG A 42 10.69 -12.49 9.34
CA ARG A 42 11.45 -11.37 9.91
C ARG A 42 10.59 -10.54 10.87
N MET A 43 9.35 -10.29 10.51
CA MET A 43 8.40 -9.60 11.37
C MET A 43 8.09 -10.38 12.64
N LEU A 44 7.94 -11.70 12.55
CA LEU A 44 7.73 -12.59 13.71
C LEU A 44 8.91 -12.53 14.69
N ILE A 45 10.13 -12.47 14.17
CA ILE A 45 11.35 -12.41 15.00
C ILE A 45 11.49 -11.04 15.69
N LYS A 46 11.27 -9.95 14.95
CA LYS A 46 11.46 -8.58 15.47
C LYS A 46 10.27 -8.05 16.24
N HIS A 47 9.07 -8.44 15.85
CA HIS A 47 7.80 -7.96 16.38
C HIS A 47 6.84 -9.14 16.55
N PRO A 48 7.03 -9.99 17.60
CA PRO A 48 6.33 -11.28 17.73
C PRO A 48 4.81 -11.18 17.68
N PHE A 49 4.22 -10.14 18.26
CA PHE A 49 2.77 -9.93 18.24
C PHE A 49 2.26 -9.72 16.81
N PHE A 50 2.84 -8.75 16.10
CA PHE A 50 2.44 -8.42 14.72
C PHE A 50 2.81 -9.55 13.75
N GLY A 51 3.96 -10.17 13.94
CA GLY A 51 4.40 -11.32 13.12
C GLY A 51 3.47 -12.53 13.28
N THR A 52 2.92 -12.75 14.47
CA THR A 52 1.91 -13.79 14.70
C THR A 52 0.65 -13.51 13.90
N LEU A 53 0.20 -12.26 13.83
CA LEU A 53 -0.92 -11.86 12.97
C LEU A 53 -0.58 -12.07 11.50
N ALA A 54 0.60 -11.64 11.07
CA ALA A 54 1.07 -11.82 9.69
C ALA A 54 1.04 -13.28 9.25
N THR A 55 1.53 -14.19 10.08
CA THR A 55 1.59 -15.64 9.76
C THR A 55 0.24 -16.33 9.74
N ARG A 56 -0.80 -15.75 10.35
CA ARG A 56 -2.17 -16.26 10.30
C ARG A 56 -2.89 -15.93 9.00
N LEU A 57 -2.49 -14.88 8.30
CA LEU A 57 -3.07 -14.51 7.03
C LEU A 57 -2.69 -15.55 5.96
N LYS A 58 -3.68 -16.13 5.30
CA LYS A 58 -3.45 -17.06 4.21
C LYS A 58 -3.02 -16.30 2.96
N LEU A 59 -1.86 -16.62 2.41
CA LEU A 59 -1.37 -16.03 1.16
C LEU A 59 -2.16 -16.53 -0.04
N VAL A 60 -2.65 -15.60 -0.85
CA VAL A 60 -3.39 -15.90 -2.09
C VAL A 60 -2.88 -14.99 -3.19
N GLU A 61 -2.29 -15.59 -4.24
CA GLU A 61 -1.98 -14.85 -5.45
C GLU A 61 -3.30 -14.50 -6.16
N ALA A 62 -3.46 -13.23 -6.54
CA ALA A 62 -4.72 -12.70 -7.02
C ALA A 62 -4.51 -11.73 -8.20
N GLU A 63 -4.79 -12.18 -9.41
CA GLU A 63 -4.69 -11.36 -10.62
C GLU A 63 -5.70 -10.19 -10.65
N TRP A 64 -6.83 -10.34 -9.96
CA TRP A 64 -7.85 -9.29 -9.86
C TRP A 64 -7.39 -8.11 -8.98
N CYS A 65 -6.43 -8.34 -8.08
CA CYS A 65 -5.87 -7.30 -7.22
C CYS A 65 -4.67 -6.68 -7.93
N PRO A 66 -4.66 -5.37 -8.23
CA PRO A 66 -3.51 -4.77 -8.92
C PRO A 66 -2.26 -4.64 -8.06
N THR A 67 -2.39 -4.66 -6.74
CA THR A 67 -1.30 -4.48 -5.76
C THR A 67 -1.29 -5.58 -4.70
N ALA A 68 -1.76 -5.26 -3.51
CA ALA A 68 -1.99 -6.19 -2.41
C ALA A 68 -3.29 -5.82 -1.68
N ALA A 69 -3.85 -6.73 -0.91
CA ALA A 69 -5.04 -6.48 -0.09
C ALA A 69 -5.14 -7.48 1.06
N VAL A 70 -5.82 -7.10 2.13
CA VAL A 70 -6.15 -7.97 3.25
C VAL A 70 -7.63 -7.87 3.59
N ASP A 71 -8.22 -8.99 4.02
CA ASP A 71 -9.60 -9.07 4.50
C ASP A 71 -9.69 -9.53 5.98
N GLY A 72 -8.55 -9.56 6.67
CA GLY A 72 -8.43 -10.08 8.04
C GLY A 72 -8.18 -11.59 8.15
N LYS A 73 -8.30 -12.33 7.05
CA LYS A 73 -8.04 -13.78 6.96
C LYS A 73 -7.03 -14.14 5.88
N HIS A 74 -7.03 -13.38 4.79
CA HIS A 74 -6.19 -13.60 3.62
C HIS A 74 -5.31 -12.39 3.37
N PHE A 75 -4.14 -12.66 2.81
CA PHE A 75 -3.24 -11.69 2.21
C PHE A 75 -3.24 -11.96 0.72
N TYR A 76 -3.93 -11.11 -0.04
CA TYR A 76 -3.96 -11.16 -1.49
C TYR A 76 -2.78 -10.36 -2.05
N TYR A 77 -2.14 -10.88 -3.08
CA TYR A 77 -1.01 -10.19 -3.71
C TYR A 77 -0.95 -10.44 -5.21
N ASN A 78 -0.46 -9.45 -5.94
CA ASN A 78 -0.17 -9.54 -7.36
C ASN A 78 1.35 -9.60 -7.56
N SER A 79 1.86 -10.68 -8.13
CA SER A 79 3.31 -10.86 -8.33
C SER A 79 3.92 -9.76 -9.19
N ASP A 80 3.21 -9.23 -10.19
CA ASP A 80 3.72 -8.16 -11.06
C ASP A 80 3.95 -6.85 -10.29
N PHE A 81 3.07 -6.52 -9.34
CA PHE A 81 3.28 -5.39 -8.44
C PHE A 81 4.55 -5.56 -7.58
N PHE A 82 4.74 -6.74 -7.00
CA PHE A 82 5.91 -7.02 -6.17
C PHE A 82 7.22 -7.06 -6.97
N ARG A 83 7.17 -7.33 -8.29
CA ARG A 83 8.35 -7.22 -9.18
C ARG A 83 8.85 -5.80 -9.35
N THR A 84 8.06 -4.79 -8.99
CA THR A 84 8.48 -3.37 -9.00
C THR A 84 9.18 -2.95 -7.71
N MET A 85 9.35 -3.85 -6.75
CA MET A 85 9.84 -3.55 -5.40
C MET A 85 11.11 -4.31 -5.04
N THR A 86 11.97 -3.66 -4.24
CA THR A 86 13.10 -4.34 -3.60
C THR A 86 12.61 -5.29 -2.51
N PRO A 87 13.42 -6.27 -2.06
CA PRO A 87 13.05 -7.12 -0.92
C PRO A 87 12.69 -6.35 0.35
N GLU A 88 13.37 -5.24 0.62
CA GLU A 88 13.10 -4.37 1.78
C GLU A 88 11.78 -3.61 1.63
N GLU A 89 11.42 -3.21 0.43
CA GLU A 89 10.11 -2.61 0.16
C GLU A 89 8.99 -3.64 0.27
N ILE A 90 9.23 -4.90 -0.13
CA ILE A 90 8.29 -6.01 0.08
C ILE A 90 8.04 -6.23 1.57
N ASP A 91 9.08 -6.19 2.40
CA ASP A 91 8.92 -6.26 3.87
C ASP A 91 8.02 -5.14 4.39
N PHE A 92 8.18 -3.93 3.87
CA PHE A 92 7.33 -2.79 4.21
C PHE A 92 5.85 -3.05 3.86
N ILE A 93 5.57 -3.58 2.66
CA ILE A 93 4.20 -3.90 2.26
C ILE A 93 3.59 -4.98 3.16
N VAL A 94 4.35 -5.99 3.55
CA VAL A 94 3.88 -6.99 4.52
C VAL A 94 3.48 -6.34 5.84
N GLY A 95 4.29 -5.44 6.37
CA GLY A 95 3.98 -4.67 7.58
C GLY A 95 2.74 -3.78 7.41
N HIS A 96 2.65 -3.07 6.29
CA HIS A 96 1.53 -2.22 5.90
C HIS A 96 0.20 -3.00 5.96
N GLU A 97 0.13 -4.15 5.31
CA GLU A 97 -1.07 -4.98 5.29
C GLU A 97 -1.45 -5.51 6.69
N VAL A 98 -0.47 -5.93 7.48
CA VAL A 98 -0.71 -6.38 8.86
C VAL A 98 -1.26 -5.25 9.72
N PHE A 99 -0.75 -4.03 9.58
CA PHE A 99 -1.27 -2.89 10.34
C PHE A 99 -2.69 -2.50 9.93
N HIS A 100 -3.12 -2.73 8.68
CA HIS A 100 -4.53 -2.60 8.34
C HIS A 100 -5.42 -3.52 9.18
N CYS A 101 -4.97 -4.74 9.44
CA CYS A 101 -5.69 -5.66 10.33
C CYS A 101 -5.65 -5.20 11.80
N VAL A 102 -4.50 -4.71 12.28
CA VAL A 102 -4.32 -4.21 13.65
C VAL A 102 -5.25 -3.03 13.96
N TYR A 103 -5.40 -2.11 13.00
CA TYR A 103 -6.24 -0.93 13.17
C TYR A 103 -7.69 -1.12 12.73
N ASP A 104 -8.09 -2.36 12.42
CA ASP A 104 -9.45 -2.71 12.02
C ASP A 104 -9.93 -1.90 10.78
N HIS A 105 -9.09 -1.87 9.75
CA HIS A 105 -9.38 -1.19 8.51
C HIS A 105 -10.01 -2.10 7.44
N CYS A 106 -10.11 -3.40 7.69
CA CYS A 106 -10.52 -4.38 6.71
C CYS A 106 -11.71 -5.23 7.14
N GLY A 107 -12.46 -5.71 6.15
CA GLY A 107 -13.58 -6.63 6.34
C GLY A 107 -14.92 -5.98 6.67
N ILE A 108 -15.94 -6.84 6.77
CA ILE A 108 -17.30 -6.45 7.18
C ILE A 108 -17.28 -6.06 8.67
N GLY A 109 -17.85 -4.90 8.98
CA GLY A 109 -17.86 -4.37 10.35
C GLY A 109 -16.60 -3.59 10.70
N SER A 110 -15.74 -3.32 9.72
CA SER A 110 -14.63 -2.40 9.90
C SER A 110 -15.12 -0.98 10.20
N ARG A 111 -14.25 -0.14 10.77
CA ARG A 111 -14.57 1.26 11.08
C ARG A 111 -14.95 2.09 9.85
N LEU A 112 -14.57 1.62 8.65
CA LEU A 112 -15.00 2.21 7.39
C LEU A 112 -16.52 2.36 7.33
N MET A 113 -17.28 1.33 7.75
CA MET A 113 -18.74 1.31 7.68
C MET A 113 -19.38 2.33 8.63
N ASP A 114 -18.69 2.74 9.69
CA ASP A 114 -19.18 3.70 10.66
C ASP A 114 -19.04 5.17 10.19
N PHE A 115 -18.10 5.43 9.27
CA PHE A 115 -17.70 6.79 8.88
C PHE A 115 -18.03 7.18 7.44
N THR A 116 -18.36 6.20 6.60
CA THR A 116 -18.55 6.45 5.16
C THR A 116 -19.94 6.06 4.72
N ASP A 117 -20.60 6.95 3.99
CA ASP A 117 -21.93 6.78 3.42
C ASP A 117 -21.94 6.72 1.88
N ASN A 118 -20.78 6.93 1.24
CA ASN A 118 -20.62 6.93 -0.21
C ASN A 118 -19.18 6.62 -0.63
N GLU A 119 -18.97 6.27 -1.91
CA GLU A 119 -17.67 5.90 -2.46
C GLU A 119 -16.58 6.97 -2.29
N ARG A 120 -16.96 8.26 -2.35
CA ARG A 120 -16.00 9.36 -2.19
C ARG A 120 -15.46 9.43 -0.77
N ASN A 121 -16.32 9.25 0.22
CA ASN A 121 -15.93 9.19 1.62
C ASN A 121 -15.15 7.91 1.93
N ALA A 122 -15.52 6.80 1.29
CA ALA A 122 -14.76 5.55 1.37
C ALA A 122 -13.33 5.72 0.85
N LYS A 123 -13.14 6.41 -0.28
CA LYS A 123 -11.80 6.71 -0.80
C LYS A 123 -10.97 7.55 0.18
N LEU A 124 -11.55 8.59 0.77
CA LEU A 124 -10.86 9.40 1.78
C LEU A 124 -10.49 8.60 3.02
N TRP A 125 -11.36 7.69 3.46
CA TRP A 125 -11.04 6.79 4.55
C TRP A 125 -9.86 5.89 4.23
N ASN A 126 -9.82 5.32 3.02
CA ASN A 126 -8.71 4.47 2.57
C ASN A 126 -7.38 5.24 2.53
N ILE A 127 -7.40 6.49 2.06
CA ILE A 127 -6.23 7.38 2.09
C ILE A 127 -5.79 7.63 3.54
N ALA A 128 -6.73 7.93 4.44
CA ALA A 128 -6.42 8.13 5.86
C ALA A 128 -5.84 6.87 6.51
N ALA A 129 -6.40 5.70 6.20
CA ALA A 129 -5.91 4.41 6.66
C ALA A 129 -4.47 4.15 6.19
N ASP A 130 -4.15 4.46 4.93
CA ASP A 130 -2.79 4.33 4.39
C ASP A 130 -1.79 5.25 5.08
N TYR A 131 -2.13 6.51 5.31
CA TYR A 131 -1.28 7.40 6.11
C TYR A 131 -0.99 6.80 7.49
N LYS A 132 -2.00 6.24 8.13
CA LYS A 132 -1.86 5.64 9.47
C LYS A 132 -0.96 4.41 9.47
N VAL A 133 -1.20 3.46 8.58
CA VAL A 133 -0.42 2.21 8.56
C VAL A 133 0.99 2.41 8.04
N ASN A 134 1.21 3.32 7.07
CA ASN A 134 2.55 3.65 6.60
C ASN A 134 3.38 4.25 7.73
N GLN A 135 2.81 5.15 8.52
CA GLN A 135 3.48 5.71 9.67
C GLN A 135 3.80 4.64 10.72
N ALA A 136 2.85 3.77 11.05
CA ALA A 136 3.07 2.68 12.01
C ALA A 136 4.19 1.74 11.55
N THR A 137 4.24 1.42 10.24
CA THR A 137 5.27 0.56 9.65
C THR A 137 6.65 1.21 9.71
N VAL A 138 6.74 2.52 9.43
CA VAL A 138 7.99 3.29 9.58
C VAL A 138 8.46 3.32 11.03
N GLU A 139 7.57 3.58 11.98
CA GLU A 139 7.90 3.60 13.41
C GLU A 139 8.38 2.24 13.92
N ALA A 140 7.76 1.16 13.45
CA ALA A 140 8.16 -0.20 13.77
C ALA A 140 9.48 -0.61 13.08
N LYS A 141 10.04 0.22 12.20
CA LYS A 141 11.26 -0.03 11.42
C LYS A 141 11.19 -1.32 10.62
N ILE A 142 10.07 -1.55 9.97
CA ILE A 142 9.83 -2.71 9.11
C ILE A 142 10.12 -2.32 7.67
N GLY A 143 11.15 -2.91 7.09
CA GLY A 143 11.52 -2.70 5.70
C GLY A 143 11.88 -1.26 5.33
N THR A 144 11.73 -0.94 4.06
CA THR A 144 11.97 0.39 3.49
C THR A 144 10.69 0.88 2.84
N MET A 145 10.24 2.08 3.19
CA MET A 145 9.03 2.68 2.63
C MET A 145 9.20 2.98 1.14
N PRO A 146 8.32 2.45 0.27
CA PRO A 146 8.31 2.81 -1.15
C PRO A 146 8.08 4.31 -1.37
N LYS A 147 8.65 4.87 -2.44
CA LYS A 147 8.55 6.31 -2.74
C LYS A 147 7.11 6.80 -2.94
N GLN A 148 6.25 5.94 -3.48
CA GLN A 148 4.84 6.23 -3.74
C GLN A 148 3.94 6.15 -2.50
N ALA A 149 4.46 5.69 -1.35
CA ALA A 149 3.68 5.56 -0.14
C ALA A 149 3.20 6.92 0.41
N LEU A 150 1.96 6.98 0.85
CA LEU A 150 1.41 8.16 1.52
C LEU A 150 2.01 8.30 2.91
N TYR A 151 2.75 9.39 3.12
CA TYR A 151 3.39 9.67 4.40
C TYR A 151 3.44 11.18 4.66
N ASP A 152 2.98 11.61 5.84
CA ASP A 152 3.08 12.99 6.28
C ASP A 152 3.33 13.03 7.79
N ARG A 153 4.39 13.72 8.19
CA ARG A 153 4.77 13.88 9.60
C ARG A 153 3.71 14.59 10.45
N LYS A 154 2.85 15.40 9.84
CA LYS A 154 1.76 16.09 10.57
C LYS A 154 0.80 15.08 11.22
N TYR A 155 0.68 13.87 10.67
CA TYR A 155 -0.18 12.81 11.20
C TYR A 155 0.49 11.93 12.26
N TYR A 156 1.68 12.32 12.72
CA TYR A 156 2.36 11.59 13.79
C TYR A 156 1.47 11.48 15.03
N LYS A 157 1.28 10.25 15.51
CA LYS A 157 0.37 9.90 16.62
C LYS A 157 -1.12 10.16 16.40
N SER A 158 -1.54 10.62 15.22
CA SER A 158 -2.96 10.77 14.91
C SER A 158 -3.64 9.40 14.76
N TYR A 159 -4.91 9.33 15.14
CA TYR A 159 -5.76 8.20 14.83
C TYR A 159 -6.27 8.30 13.39
N THR A 160 -6.70 7.17 12.81
CA THR A 160 -7.22 7.13 11.43
C THR A 160 -8.40 8.11 11.26
N GLU A 161 -9.28 8.18 12.24
CA GLU A 161 -10.45 9.07 12.25
C GLU A 161 -10.07 10.56 12.27
N GLU A 162 -8.97 10.91 12.92
CA GLU A 162 -8.46 12.29 12.94
C GLU A 162 -7.89 12.67 11.57
N ILE A 163 -7.12 11.76 10.97
CA ILE A 163 -6.60 11.95 9.61
C ILE A 163 -7.74 12.08 8.61
N TYR A 164 -8.75 11.22 8.70
CA TYR A 164 -9.92 11.26 7.84
C TYR A 164 -10.66 12.61 7.94
N ARG A 165 -10.87 13.15 9.13
CA ARG A 165 -11.49 14.47 9.33
C ARG A 165 -10.67 15.60 8.74
N ASP A 166 -9.35 15.55 8.86
CA ASP A 166 -8.47 16.55 8.24
C ASP A 166 -8.56 16.50 6.71
N LEU A 167 -8.59 15.29 6.13
CA LEU A 167 -8.78 15.11 4.68
C LEU A 167 -10.14 15.61 4.20
N LEU A 168 -11.21 15.38 4.97
CA LEU A 168 -12.54 15.94 4.67
C LEU A 168 -12.51 17.46 4.62
N THR A 169 -11.90 18.10 5.61
CA THR A 169 -11.77 19.57 5.65
C THR A 169 -10.99 20.07 4.44
N GLN A 170 -9.88 19.41 4.08
CA GLN A 170 -9.12 19.79 2.88
C GLN A 170 -9.94 19.64 1.60
N GLN A 171 -10.81 18.63 1.52
CA GLN A 171 -11.71 18.43 0.38
C GLN A 171 -12.78 19.52 0.32
N GLU A 172 -13.36 19.92 1.44
CA GLU A 172 -14.30 21.03 1.55
C GLU A 172 -13.65 22.35 1.14
N ASP A 173 -12.36 22.53 1.45
CA ASP A 173 -11.55 23.69 1.03
C ASP A 173 -11.08 23.60 -0.44
N GLY A 174 -11.53 22.60 -1.20
CA GLY A 174 -11.35 22.49 -2.64
C GLY A 174 -10.21 21.58 -3.10
N LYS A 175 -9.55 20.83 -2.20
CA LYS A 175 -8.56 19.84 -2.59
C LYS A 175 -9.23 18.60 -3.21
N ASP A 176 -8.73 18.16 -4.36
CA ASP A 176 -9.18 16.95 -5.03
C ASP A 176 -8.25 15.77 -4.67
N PHE A 177 -8.85 14.64 -4.27
CA PHE A 177 -8.15 13.40 -3.95
C PHE A 177 -8.46 12.28 -4.94
N SER A 178 -9.13 12.57 -6.06
CA SER A 178 -9.53 11.57 -7.06
C SER A 178 -8.35 10.79 -7.63
N ASP A 179 -7.20 11.45 -7.82
CA ASP A 179 -5.98 10.88 -8.39
C ASP A 179 -4.97 10.42 -7.32
N THR A 180 -5.36 10.39 -6.05
CA THR A 180 -4.48 9.91 -4.98
C THR A 180 -4.53 8.38 -4.92
N ASP A 181 -3.37 7.76 -5.12
CA ASP A 181 -3.20 6.31 -5.05
C ASP A 181 -2.83 5.85 -3.64
N THR A 182 -3.31 4.65 -3.28
CA THR A 182 -2.93 3.91 -2.08
C THR A 182 -1.98 2.77 -2.43
N LEU A 183 -1.23 2.25 -1.45
CA LEU A 183 -0.29 1.14 -1.69
C LEU A 183 -0.99 -0.20 -1.88
N ASP A 184 -2.22 -0.31 -1.45
CA ASP A 184 -3.02 -1.52 -1.50
C ASP A 184 -4.43 -1.27 -2.04
N GLU A 185 -5.13 -2.35 -2.34
CA GLU A 185 -6.55 -2.32 -2.67
C GLU A 185 -7.37 -2.57 -1.41
N HIS A 186 -8.18 -1.57 -1.04
CA HIS A 186 -9.06 -1.70 0.10
C HIS A 186 -10.30 -2.52 -0.26
N MET A 187 -10.44 -3.67 0.38
CA MET A 187 -11.59 -4.54 0.19
C MET A 187 -12.76 -4.05 1.01
N PHE A 188 -13.83 -3.67 0.31
CA PHE A 188 -15.14 -3.52 0.92
C PHE A 188 -15.75 -4.91 1.01
N GLY A 189 -15.98 -5.40 2.24
CA GLY A 189 -16.64 -6.70 2.40
C GLY A 189 -18.05 -6.67 1.78
N ASP A 190 -18.35 -7.67 0.96
CA ASP A 190 -19.70 -8.00 0.52
C ASP A 190 -20.52 -8.55 1.70
#